data_790f8cf05bb3667b4de3275be0898813
#
_entry.id   790f8cf05bb3667b4de3275be0898813
#
_cell.length_a   1.000
_cell.length_b   1.000
_cell.length_c   1.000
_cell.angle_alpha   90.00
_cell.angle_beta   90.00
_cell.angle_gamma   90.00
#
_symmetry.space_group_name_H-M   'P 1'
#
loop_
_entity.id
_entity.type
_entity.pdbx_description
1 polymer ?
#
loop_
_entity_poly.entity_id
_entity_poly.type
_entity_poly.pdbx_seq_one_letter_code
_entity_poly.pdbx_strand_id
1 'polypeptide(L)'
;MSAAVPATAVSSVPPMRLSGLEPVFIGEDTLFVNVGERTNVTGSKAFARLILNEQYEEALAVARQQVENGAQVIDVNMDEAMLDSKAAMVRFLNLIASEPDIARVPIMVDSSKWEVIEAGLRCIQGKGIVNSISMKEGVDEFKKHAKLVKRYGAAAVVMAFDEKGQADTFARKTEICERAYRILVDEVGFPPEDIIFDPNIFAVATGIEEH
;
A
#
# COMPACT_ATOMS: atom_id res chain seq x y z
N MET A 1 38.04 12.66 -32.35
CA MET A 1 37.35 13.52 -31.37
C MET A 1 35.96 12.93 -31.14
N SER A 2 35.79 12.19 -30.07
CA SER A 2 34.48 11.61 -29.71
C SER A 2 33.70 12.65 -28.95
N ALA A 3 32.57 13.08 -29.48
CA ALA A 3 31.67 14.01 -28.80
C ALA A 3 30.97 13.23 -27.65
N ALA A 4 31.25 13.63 -26.43
CA ALA A 4 30.53 13.14 -25.27
C ALA A 4 29.05 13.55 -25.39
N VAL A 5 28.15 12.59 -25.43
CA VAL A 5 26.72 12.81 -25.33
C VAL A 5 26.48 13.40 -23.93
N PRO A 6 25.83 14.59 -23.83
CA PRO A 6 25.53 15.15 -22.51
C PRO A 6 24.61 14.19 -21.78
N ALA A 7 25.00 13.77 -20.58
CA ALA A 7 24.13 13.05 -19.67
C ALA A 7 22.92 13.95 -19.41
N THR A 8 21.76 13.58 -19.92
CA THR A 8 20.49 14.18 -19.53
C THR A 8 20.38 14.03 -18.03
N ALA A 9 20.33 15.15 -17.32
CA ALA A 9 20.06 15.16 -15.89
C ALA A 9 18.75 14.40 -15.66
N VAL A 10 18.86 13.19 -15.15
CA VAL A 10 17.70 12.44 -14.66
C VAL A 10 17.16 13.29 -13.51
N SER A 11 15.98 13.86 -13.68
CA SER A 11 15.27 14.53 -12.61
C SER A 11 15.09 13.48 -11.51
N SER A 12 15.88 13.61 -10.44
CA SER A 12 15.76 12.68 -9.29
C SER A 12 14.38 12.87 -8.69
N VAL A 13 13.58 11.80 -8.68
CA VAL A 13 12.31 11.78 -7.93
C VAL A 13 12.66 12.00 -6.46
N PRO A 14 11.99 12.92 -5.76
CA PRO A 14 12.23 13.11 -4.33
C PRO A 14 12.01 11.80 -3.54
N PRO A 15 12.67 11.64 -2.38
CA PRO A 15 12.41 10.46 -1.56
C PRO A 15 10.96 10.44 -1.08
N MET A 16 10.35 9.26 -1.08
CA MET A 16 9.03 9.04 -0.46
C MET A 16 9.12 9.35 1.03
N ARG A 17 8.15 10.07 1.55
CA ARG A 17 8.05 10.44 2.95
C ARG A 17 6.77 9.87 3.52
N LEU A 18 6.91 8.95 4.45
CA LEU A 18 5.81 8.35 5.19
C LEU A 18 5.95 8.72 6.67
N SER A 19 4.89 8.57 7.42
CA SER A 19 4.94 8.74 8.87
C SER A 19 3.79 8.03 9.59
N GLY A 20 4.11 7.43 10.73
CA GLY A 20 3.23 7.35 11.87
C GLY A 20 3.52 8.53 12.78
N LEU A 21 3.81 8.29 14.06
CA LEU A 21 4.36 9.31 14.97
C LEU A 21 5.83 9.63 14.62
N GLU A 22 6.54 8.70 13.98
CA GLU A 22 7.91 8.86 13.52
C GLU A 22 7.95 8.92 11.99
N PRO A 23 8.86 9.72 11.40
CA PRO A 23 9.01 9.80 9.95
C PRO A 23 9.76 8.59 9.38
N VAL A 24 9.38 8.16 8.18
CA VAL A 24 10.08 7.15 7.38
C VAL A 24 10.40 7.76 6.01
N PHE A 25 11.66 7.69 5.61
CA PHE A 25 12.14 8.17 4.31
C PHE A 25 12.60 6.98 3.46
N ILE A 26 12.10 6.90 2.23
CA ILE A 26 12.46 5.86 1.27
C ILE A 26 13.04 6.56 0.03
N GLY A 27 14.32 6.41 -0.19
CA GLY A 27 15.08 7.05 -1.28
C GLY A 27 16.06 6.09 -1.94
N GLU A 28 16.96 6.63 -2.74
CA GLU A 28 17.93 5.86 -3.53
C GLU A 28 18.82 4.93 -2.70
N ASP A 29 19.15 5.34 -1.47
CA ASP A 29 19.99 4.55 -0.56
C ASP A 29 19.21 3.49 0.24
N THR A 30 17.89 3.45 0.09
CA THR A 30 17.04 2.48 0.79
C THR A 30 17.03 1.15 0.03
N LEU A 31 17.64 0.11 0.62
CA LEU A 31 17.74 -1.20 -0.02
C LEU A 31 16.45 -2.02 0.07
N PHE A 32 15.79 -1.99 1.22
CA PHE A 32 14.61 -2.79 1.49
C PHE A 32 13.74 -2.14 2.58
N VAL A 33 12.42 -2.18 2.37
CA VAL A 33 11.44 -1.74 3.38
C VAL A 33 10.63 -2.96 3.82
N ASN A 34 10.64 -3.22 5.12
CA ASN A 34 9.93 -4.34 5.70
C ASN A 34 8.50 -3.95 6.07
N VAL A 35 7.51 -4.54 5.39
CA VAL A 35 6.08 -4.38 5.67
C VAL A 35 5.60 -5.57 6.50
N GLY A 36 5.02 -5.29 7.65
CA GLY A 36 4.45 -6.32 8.52
C GLY A 36 3.05 -6.72 8.05
N GLU A 37 2.86 -8.00 7.70
CA GLU A 37 1.63 -8.57 7.10
C GLU A 37 0.81 -9.45 8.06
N ARG A 38 1.14 -9.46 9.36
CA ARG A 38 0.45 -10.33 10.32
C ARG A 38 -0.86 -9.76 10.85
N THR A 39 -1.11 -8.47 10.64
CA THR A 39 -2.37 -7.77 10.92
C THR A 39 -3.35 -7.77 9.74
N ASN A 40 -3.27 -8.81 8.92
CA ASN A 40 -4.09 -9.04 7.74
C ASN A 40 -4.92 -10.31 7.93
N VAL A 41 -6.26 -10.18 7.98
CA VAL A 41 -7.18 -11.30 8.24
C VAL A 41 -7.18 -12.34 7.11
N THR A 42 -6.87 -11.94 5.87
CA THR A 42 -6.76 -12.86 4.74
C THR A 42 -5.44 -13.63 4.75
N GLY A 43 -4.36 -12.99 5.20
CA GLY A 43 -3.00 -13.55 5.25
C GLY A 43 -2.66 -14.28 6.55
N SER A 44 -3.40 -14.03 7.64
CA SER A 44 -3.11 -14.60 8.98
C SER A 44 -4.35 -15.19 9.65
N LYS A 45 -4.48 -16.52 9.60
CA LYS A 45 -5.58 -17.23 10.29
C LYS A 45 -5.62 -16.98 11.79
N ALA A 46 -4.47 -16.77 12.43
CA ALA A 46 -4.38 -16.44 13.84
C ALA A 46 -4.98 -15.08 14.14
N PHE A 47 -4.60 -14.06 13.35
CA PHE A 47 -5.15 -12.71 13.48
C PHE A 47 -6.66 -12.66 13.16
N ALA A 48 -7.08 -13.33 12.06
CA ALA A 48 -8.50 -13.43 11.71
C ALA A 48 -9.35 -13.97 12.88
N ARG A 49 -8.87 -15.03 13.56
CA ARG A 49 -9.56 -15.59 14.73
C ARG A 49 -9.67 -14.59 15.89
N LEU A 50 -8.63 -13.79 16.15
CA LEU A 50 -8.67 -12.77 17.19
C LEU A 50 -9.72 -11.70 16.88
N ILE A 51 -9.76 -11.20 15.65
CA ILE A 51 -10.71 -10.16 15.23
C ILE A 51 -12.15 -10.70 15.24
N LEU A 52 -12.40 -11.92 14.73
CA LEU A 52 -13.73 -12.55 14.73
C LEU A 52 -14.26 -12.80 16.14
N ASN A 53 -13.38 -13.05 17.11
CA ASN A 53 -13.73 -13.25 18.51
C ASN A 53 -13.68 -11.93 19.34
N GLU A 54 -13.53 -10.79 18.70
CA GLU A 54 -13.42 -9.46 19.35
C GLU A 54 -12.25 -9.31 20.34
N GLN A 55 -11.21 -10.15 20.22
CA GLN A 55 -10.01 -10.15 21.05
C GLN A 55 -9.01 -9.08 20.58
N TYR A 56 -9.40 -7.82 20.67
CA TYR A 56 -8.62 -6.72 20.10
C TYR A 56 -7.33 -6.41 20.88
N GLU A 57 -7.26 -6.72 22.17
CA GLU A 57 -6.02 -6.54 22.95
C GLU A 57 -4.92 -7.50 22.47
N GLU A 58 -5.28 -8.76 22.24
CA GLU A 58 -4.37 -9.74 21.67
C GLU A 58 -4.02 -9.43 20.22
N ALA A 59 -4.97 -8.87 19.47
CA ALA A 59 -4.70 -8.38 18.11
C ALA A 59 -3.71 -7.21 18.09
N LEU A 60 -3.77 -6.29 19.05
CA LEU A 60 -2.78 -5.23 19.24
C LEU A 60 -1.38 -5.80 19.57
N ALA A 61 -1.31 -6.89 20.35
CA ALA A 61 -0.03 -7.54 20.62
C ALA A 61 0.62 -8.08 19.34
N VAL A 62 -0.17 -8.56 18.36
CA VAL A 62 0.33 -8.96 17.03
C VAL A 62 0.92 -7.78 16.28
N ALA A 63 0.24 -6.62 16.29
CA ALA A 63 0.75 -5.40 15.66
C ALA A 63 2.06 -4.94 16.32
N ARG A 64 2.10 -4.90 17.66
CA ARG A 64 3.30 -4.52 18.44
C ARG A 64 4.48 -5.43 18.12
N GLN A 65 4.29 -6.74 18.10
CA GLN A 65 5.34 -7.71 17.78
C GLN A 65 5.96 -7.46 16.40
N GLN A 66 5.18 -7.06 15.39
CA GLN A 66 5.72 -6.73 14.08
C GLN A 66 6.66 -5.52 14.14
N VAL A 67 6.27 -4.47 14.86
CA VAL A 67 7.08 -3.26 15.01
C VAL A 67 8.37 -3.57 15.81
N GLU A 68 8.26 -4.31 16.90
CA GLU A 68 9.42 -4.75 17.69
C GLU A 68 10.39 -5.61 16.89
N ASN A 69 9.90 -6.41 15.95
CA ASN A 69 10.70 -7.23 15.05
C ASN A 69 11.18 -6.50 13.79
N GLY A 70 11.04 -5.18 13.74
CA GLY A 70 11.66 -4.34 12.72
C GLY A 70 10.77 -4.03 11.51
N ALA A 71 9.45 -4.22 11.58
CA ALA A 71 8.56 -3.71 10.55
C ALA A 71 8.63 -2.18 10.50
N GLN A 72 8.86 -1.63 9.32
CA GLN A 72 8.92 -0.20 9.06
C GLN A 72 7.56 0.38 8.67
N VAL A 73 6.66 -0.49 8.24
CA VAL A 73 5.25 -0.24 7.90
C VAL A 73 4.44 -1.42 8.40
N ILE A 74 3.19 -1.22 8.86
CA ILE A 74 2.27 -2.33 9.16
C ILE A 74 1.09 -2.27 8.19
N ASP A 75 0.83 -3.39 7.52
CA ASP A 75 -0.37 -3.61 6.72
C ASP A 75 -1.54 -4.04 7.62
N VAL A 76 -2.69 -3.42 7.44
CA VAL A 76 -3.92 -3.75 8.16
C VAL A 76 -5.03 -4.05 7.18
N ASN A 77 -5.49 -5.30 7.18
CA ASN A 77 -6.61 -5.77 6.36
C ASN A 77 -7.67 -6.44 7.23
N MET A 78 -8.93 -6.09 6.99
CA MET A 78 -10.12 -6.60 7.69
C MET A 78 -11.13 -7.24 6.72
N ASP A 79 -10.70 -7.68 5.53
CA ASP A 79 -11.56 -8.26 4.50
C ASP A 79 -11.89 -9.72 4.81
N GLU A 80 -12.90 -9.92 5.66
CA GLU A 80 -13.45 -11.24 6.01
C GLU A 80 -14.97 -11.25 5.82
N ALA A 81 -15.49 -12.32 5.23
CA ALA A 81 -16.90 -12.43 4.85
C ALA A 81 -17.88 -12.35 6.04
N MET A 82 -17.44 -12.81 7.23
CA MET A 82 -18.25 -12.84 8.45
C MET A 82 -18.08 -11.58 9.30
N LEU A 83 -17.37 -10.57 8.81
CA LEU A 83 -17.00 -9.36 9.54
C LEU A 83 -17.60 -8.11 8.89
N ASP A 84 -18.06 -7.16 9.70
CA ASP A 84 -18.18 -5.77 9.23
C ASP A 84 -16.77 -5.18 9.11
N SER A 85 -16.17 -5.36 7.93
CA SER A 85 -14.78 -4.97 7.65
C SER A 85 -14.53 -3.49 7.94
N LYS A 86 -15.52 -2.63 7.65
CA LYS A 86 -15.41 -1.18 7.89
C LYS A 86 -15.40 -0.85 9.38
N ALA A 87 -16.31 -1.41 10.15
CA ALA A 87 -16.37 -1.19 11.59
C ALA A 87 -15.11 -1.77 12.28
N ALA A 88 -14.66 -2.95 11.87
CA ALA A 88 -13.45 -3.59 12.40
C ALA A 88 -12.19 -2.77 12.08
N MET A 89 -12.04 -2.27 10.85
CA MET A 89 -10.93 -1.40 10.44
C MET A 89 -10.88 -0.14 11.31
N VAL A 90 -11.98 0.57 11.44
CA VAL A 90 -12.08 1.78 12.25
C VAL A 90 -11.74 1.50 13.71
N ARG A 91 -12.30 0.43 14.27
CA ARG A 91 -12.04 0.05 15.68
C ARG A 91 -10.56 -0.26 15.92
N PHE A 92 -9.97 -1.10 15.06
CA PHE A 92 -8.59 -1.53 15.23
C PHE A 92 -7.59 -0.38 15.04
N LEU A 93 -7.78 0.47 14.03
CA LEU A 93 -6.92 1.63 13.79
C LEU A 93 -7.00 2.68 14.91
N ASN A 94 -8.19 2.90 15.50
CA ASN A 94 -8.33 3.78 16.65
C ASN A 94 -7.62 3.21 17.89
N LEU A 95 -7.62 1.90 18.08
CA LEU A 95 -6.86 1.26 19.14
C LEU A 95 -5.35 1.40 18.90
N ILE A 96 -4.86 1.16 17.68
CA ILE A 96 -3.46 1.40 17.31
C ILE A 96 -3.06 2.85 17.61
N ALA A 97 -3.91 3.82 17.28
CA ALA A 97 -3.62 5.24 17.51
C ALA A 97 -3.40 5.60 18.99
N SER A 98 -3.93 4.81 19.93
CA SER A 98 -3.70 4.97 21.36
C SER A 98 -2.44 4.26 21.89
N GLU A 99 -1.74 3.51 21.04
CA GLU A 99 -0.55 2.72 21.35
C GLU A 99 0.71 3.29 20.68
N PRO A 100 1.47 4.20 21.32
CA PRO A 100 2.62 4.88 20.71
C PRO A 100 3.69 3.92 20.16
N ASP A 101 3.88 2.78 20.83
CA ASP A 101 4.85 1.78 20.40
C ASP A 101 4.48 1.13 19.05
N ILE A 102 3.20 1.12 18.71
CA ILE A 102 2.70 0.62 17.43
C ILE A 102 2.54 1.77 16.44
N ALA A 103 1.91 2.85 16.85
CA ALA A 103 1.58 4.00 16.03
C ALA A 103 2.79 4.80 15.53
N ARG A 104 4.01 4.51 16.03
CA ARG A 104 5.24 5.16 15.58
C ARG A 104 5.56 4.89 14.10
N VAL A 105 5.16 3.73 13.55
CA VAL A 105 5.34 3.41 12.14
C VAL A 105 4.14 3.80 11.30
N PRO A 106 4.30 4.11 10.00
CA PRO A 106 3.18 4.35 9.10
C PRO A 106 2.33 3.09 8.91
N ILE A 107 1.03 3.31 8.70
CA ILE A 107 0.05 2.26 8.45
C ILE A 107 -0.23 2.16 6.95
N MET A 108 -0.25 0.94 6.44
CA MET A 108 -0.79 0.59 5.13
C MET A 108 -2.23 0.09 5.32
N VAL A 109 -3.19 0.84 4.80
CA VAL A 109 -4.62 0.48 4.86
C VAL A 109 -4.94 -0.38 3.65
N ASP A 110 -5.22 -1.65 3.89
CA ASP A 110 -5.48 -2.65 2.86
C ASP A 110 -6.95 -3.11 2.87
N SER A 111 -7.59 -3.00 1.73
CA SER A 111 -8.90 -3.60 1.48
C SER A 111 -9.20 -3.67 -0.02
N SER A 112 -9.98 -4.68 -0.41
CA SER A 112 -10.60 -4.77 -1.73
C SER A 112 -11.78 -3.79 -1.92
N LYS A 113 -12.25 -3.15 -0.85
CA LYS A 113 -13.42 -2.25 -0.84
C LYS A 113 -12.99 -0.82 -0.54
N TRP A 114 -13.26 0.09 -1.47
CA TRP A 114 -12.91 1.50 -1.30
C TRP A 114 -13.48 2.13 -0.02
N GLU A 115 -14.70 1.80 0.34
CA GLU A 115 -15.35 2.32 1.55
C GLU A 115 -14.64 1.95 2.85
N VAL A 116 -13.96 0.80 2.88
CA VAL A 116 -13.13 0.35 4.01
C VAL A 116 -11.81 1.13 4.03
N ILE A 117 -11.17 1.27 2.86
CA ILE A 117 -9.95 2.08 2.71
C ILE A 117 -10.21 3.52 3.18
N GLU A 118 -11.27 4.15 2.68
CA GLU A 118 -11.59 5.53 3.04
C GLU A 118 -11.88 5.69 4.54
N ALA A 119 -12.59 4.74 5.14
CA ALA A 119 -12.83 4.74 6.58
C ALA A 119 -11.54 4.60 7.38
N GLY A 120 -10.62 3.73 6.95
CA GLY A 120 -9.30 3.56 7.55
C GLY A 120 -8.44 4.81 7.44
N LEU A 121 -8.41 5.46 6.27
CA LEU A 121 -7.65 6.70 6.06
C LEU A 121 -8.08 7.84 7.00
N ARG A 122 -9.32 7.84 7.44
CA ARG A 122 -9.83 8.84 8.42
C ARG A 122 -9.37 8.56 9.85
N CYS A 123 -8.86 7.37 10.13
CA CYS A 123 -8.44 6.94 11.47
C CYS A 123 -6.93 7.01 11.67
N ILE A 124 -6.13 6.97 10.59
CA ILE A 124 -4.68 7.00 10.70
C ILE A 124 -4.14 8.41 10.89
N GLN A 125 -3.01 8.50 11.59
CA GLN A 125 -2.25 9.73 11.75
C GLN A 125 -1.00 9.71 10.88
N GLY A 126 -0.49 10.89 10.53
CA GLY A 126 0.68 11.01 9.67
C GLY A 126 0.35 10.72 8.21
N LYS A 127 1.29 10.12 7.50
CA LYS A 127 1.17 9.77 6.09
C LYS A 127 1.30 8.26 5.91
N GLY A 128 0.19 7.60 5.69
CA GLY A 128 0.10 6.17 5.42
C GLY A 128 0.14 5.83 3.95
N ILE A 129 -0.15 4.56 3.66
CA ILE A 129 -0.19 3.98 2.32
C ILE A 129 -1.57 3.36 2.11
N VAL A 130 -2.11 3.47 0.90
CA VAL A 130 -3.30 2.73 0.46
C VAL A 130 -2.86 1.47 -0.29
N ASN A 131 -3.37 0.33 0.08
CA ASN A 131 -3.19 -0.95 -0.61
C ASN A 131 -4.58 -1.48 -1.03
N SER A 132 -4.98 -1.36 -2.27
CA SER A 132 -4.30 -0.79 -3.43
C SER A 132 -5.30 -0.12 -4.36
N ILE A 133 -4.79 0.56 -5.37
CA ILE A 133 -5.59 1.04 -6.50
C ILE A 133 -5.11 0.38 -7.80
N SER A 134 -6.00 0.23 -8.77
CA SER A 134 -5.68 -0.35 -10.07
C SER A 134 -6.68 0.09 -11.14
N MET A 135 -6.38 -0.20 -12.40
CA MET A 135 -7.29 0.04 -13.53
C MET A 135 -8.27 -1.12 -13.78
N LYS A 136 -8.43 -2.05 -12.82
CA LYS A 136 -9.32 -3.21 -12.94
C LYS A 136 -10.77 -2.80 -13.29
N GLU A 137 -11.28 -1.79 -12.61
CA GLU A 137 -12.63 -1.25 -12.79
C GLU A 137 -12.67 -0.10 -13.81
N GLY A 138 -11.59 0.07 -14.59
CA GLY A 138 -11.46 1.12 -15.60
C GLY A 138 -10.74 2.36 -15.13
N VAL A 139 -10.34 3.18 -16.10
CA VAL A 139 -9.52 4.39 -15.88
C VAL A 139 -10.23 5.46 -15.06
N ASP A 140 -11.53 5.64 -15.25
CA ASP A 140 -12.27 6.69 -14.55
C ASP A 140 -12.35 6.43 -13.05
N GLU A 141 -12.61 5.19 -12.65
CA GLU A 141 -12.64 4.80 -11.24
C GLU A 141 -11.23 4.86 -10.63
N PHE A 142 -10.21 4.44 -11.39
CA PHE A 142 -8.81 4.57 -10.99
C PHE A 142 -8.43 6.03 -10.70
N LYS A 143 -8.75 6.96 -11.60
CA LYS A 143 -8.52 8.40 -11.41
C LYS A 143 -9.28 8.95 -10.21
N LYS A 144 -10.50 8.52 -10.01
CA LYS A 144 -11.32 8.94 -8.87
C LYS A 144 -10.69 8.50 -7.55
N HIS A 145 -10.30 7.22 -7.43
CA HIS A 145 -9.62 6.71 -6.25
C HIS A 145 -8.28 7.41 -6.03
N ALA A 146 -7.46 7.60 -7.07
CA ALA A 146 -6.20 8.30 -6.98
C ALA A 146 -6.35 9.75 -6.48
N LYS A 147 -7.36 10.49 -6.94
CA LYS A 147 -7.67 11.84 -6.45
C LYS A 147 -8.03 11.84 -4.96
N LEU A 148 -8.78 10.82 -4.50
CA LEU A 148 -9.13 10.70 -3.10
C LEU A 148 -7.91 10.34 -2.25
N VAL A 149 -7.08 9.37 -2.67
CA VAL A 149 -5.81 9.03 -1.98
C VAL A 149 -4.93 10.27 -1.83
N LYS A 150 -4.73 11.01 -2.93
CA LYS A 150 -3.98 12.28 -2.92
C LYS A 150 -4.58 13.30 -1.95
N ARG A 151 -5.91 13.42 -1.90
CA ARG A 151 -6.62 14.35 -1.00
C ARG A 151 -6.41 13.98 0.47
N TYR A 152 -6.33 12.68 0.80
CA TYR A 152 -5.97 12.20 2.13
C TYR A 152 -4.47 12.31 2.43
N GLY A 153 -3.64 12.66 1.44
CA GLY A 153 -2.20 12.81 1.59
C GLY A 153 -1.46 11.48 1.75
N ALA A 154 -2.06 10.38 1.32
CA ALA A 154 -1.45 9.05 1.39
C ALA A 154 -0.64 8.70 0.14
N ALA A 155 0.35 7.81 0.29
CA ALA A 155 0.95 7.09 -0.82
C ALA A 155 0.03 5.94 -1.27
N ALA A 156 0.30 5.37 -2.45
CA ALA A 156 -0.52 4.29 -2.99
C ALA A 156 0.31 3.14 -3.55
N VAL A 157 -0.09 1.93 -3.22
CA VAL A 157 0.27 0.73 -3.99
C VAL A 157 -0.60 0.70 -5.24
N VAL A 158 0.04 0.58 -6.40
CA VAL A 158 -0.58 0.52 -7.72
C VAL A 158 -0.33 -0.85 -8.31
N MET A 159 -1.37 -1.67 -8.39
CA MET A 159 -1.26 -3.02 -8.93
C MET A 159 -1.22 -3.01 -10.46
N ALA A 160 -0.39 -3.87 -11.04
CA ALA A 160 -0.37 -4.15 -12.47
C ALA A 160 -1.60 -4.97 -12.89
N PHE A 161 -2.77 -4.34 -12.84
CA PHE A 161 -4.08 -4.90 -13.11
C PHE A 161 -4.90 -3.89 -13.92
N ASP A 162 -5.35 -4.25 -15.09
CA ASP A 162 -6.21 -3.42 -15.93
C ASP A 162 -7.56 -4.09 -16.25
N GLU A 163 -8.31 -3.52 -17.16
CA GLU A 163 -9.64 -3.98 -17.58
C GLU A 163 -9.62 -5.41 -18.18
N LYS A 164 -8.45 -5.89 -18.61
CA LYS A 164 -8.26 -7.23 -19.18
C LYS A 164 -7.82 -8.27 -18.15
N GLY A 165 -7.49 -7.84 -16.93
CA GLY A 165 -7.04 -8.69 -15.84
C GLY A 165 -5.64 -8.37 -15.33
N GLN A 166 -5.14 -9.24 -14.46
CA GLN A 166 -3.81 -9.14 -13.88
C GLN A 166 -2.72 -9.32 -14.95
N ALA A 167 -1.64 -8.56 -14.80
CA ALA A 167 -0.45 -8.78 -15.60
C ALA A 167 0.29 -10.04 -15.15
N ASP A 168 0.60 -10.90 -16.09
CA ASP A 168 1.31 -12.16 -15.89
C ASP A 168 2.69 -12.17 -16.60
N THR A 169 2.83 -11.49 -17.72
CA THR A 169 4.06 -11.39 -18.49
C THR A 169 4.81 -10.08 -18.25
N PHE A 170 6.12 -10.09 -18.47
CA PHE A 170 6.96 -8.88 -18.38
C PHE A 170 6.40 -7.71 -19.21
N ALA A 171 5.99 -7.99 -20.46
CA ALA A 171 5.46 -6.97 -21.35
C ALA A 171 4.17 -6.33 -20.80
N ARG A 172 3.26 -7.15 -20.28
CA ARG A 172 2.00 -6.68 -19.67
C ARG A 172 2.26 -5.89 -18.37
N LYS A 173 3.17 -6.37 -17.53
CA LYS A 173 3.57 -5.69 -16.30
C LYS A 173 4.10 -4.29 -16.60
N THR A 174 5.01 -4.18 -17.56
CA THR A 174 5.59 -2.91 -17.99
C THR A 174 4.54 -1.98 -18.59
N GLU A 175 3.72 -2.47 -19.53
CA GLU A 175 2.66 -1.70 -20.18
C GLU A 175 1.68 -1.08 -19.16
N ILE A 176 1.19 -1.90 -18.23
CA ILE A 176 0.20 -1.45 -17.24
C ILE A 176 0.81 -0.48 -16.24
N CYS A 177 2.01 -0.76 -15.73
CA CYS A 177 2.68 0.14 -14.79
C CYS A 177 3.00 1.49 -15.45
N GLU A 178 3.50 1.51 -16.70
CA GLU A 178 3.75 2.74 -17.43
C GLU A 178 2.47 3.52 -17.70
N ARG A 179 1.41 2.88 -18.14
CA ARG A 179 0.10 3.50 -18.37
C ARG A 179 -0.45 4.10 -17.06
N ALA A 180 -0.40 3.34 -15.96
CA ALA A 180 -0.85 3.81 -14.65
C ALA A 180 -0.02 5.01 -14.18
N TYR A 181 1.30 4.98 -14.33
CA TYR A 181 2.18 6.10 -13.97
C TYR A 181 1.80 7.38 -14.71
N ARG A 182 1.63 7.30 -16.04
CA ARG A 182 1.26 8.48 -16.85
C ARG A 182 -0.09 9.05 -16.43
N ILE A 183 -1.09 8.21 -16.21
CA ILE A 183 -2.40 8.66 -15.73
C ILE A 183 -2.28 9.34 -14.36
N LEU A 184 -1.54 8.75 -13.43
CA LEU A 184 -1.38 9.30 -12.08
C LEU A 184 -0.64 10.63 -12.09
N VAL A 185 0.50 10.70 -12.76
CA VAL A 185 1.37 11.88 -12.75
C VAL A 185 0.83 12.98 -13.65
N ASP A 186 0.52 12.65 -14.92
CA ASP A 186 0.20 13.66 -15.94
C ASP A 186 -1.25 14.14 -15.86
N GLU A 187 -2.19 13.27 -15.48
CA GLU A 187 -3.62 13.60 -15.50
C GLU A 187 -4.20 13.87 -14.12
N VAL A 188 -3.76 13.14 -13.08
CA VAL A 188 -4.21 13.34 -11.69
C VAL A 188 -3.30 14.33 -10.94
N GLY A 189 -2.05 14.47 -11.37
CA GLY A 189 -1.02 15.23 -10.64
C GLY A 189 -0.67 14.55 -9.31
N PHE A 190 -0.67 13.21 -9.29
CA PHE A 190 -0.23 12.43 -8.12
C PHE A 190 1.28 12.56 -7.97
N PRO A 191 1.83 12.74 -6.76
CA PRO A 191 3.28 12.82 -6.56
C PRO A 191 3.96 11.51 -7.01
N PRO A 192 4.94 11.56 -7.92
CA PRO A 192 5.60 10.34 -8.40
C PRO A 192 6.31 9.58 -7.28
N GLU A 193 6.83 10.28 -6.27
CA GLU A 193 7.46 9.68 -5.10
C GLU A 193 6.51 8.91 -4.19
N ASP A 194 5.21 9.11 -4.33
CA ASP A 194 4.17 8.46 -3.53
C ASP A 194 3.56 7.23 -4.22
N ILE A 195 4.12 6.80 -5.34
CA ILE A 195 3.66 5.63 -6.09
C ILE A 195 4.55 4.42 -5.76
N ILE A 196 3.92 3.33 -5.33
CA ILE A 196 4.56 2.02 -5.12
C ILE A 196 3.93 1.06 -6.12
N PHE A 197 4.73 0.50 -7.04
CA PHE A 197 4.20 -0.49 -7.97
C PHE A 197 4.25 -1.90 -7.38
N ASP A 198 3.11 -2.60 -7.47
CA ASP A 198 3.05 -4.06 -7.39
C ASP A 198 2.89 -4.61 -8.81
N PRO A 199 3.97 -5.10 -9.43
CA PRO A 199 3.92 -5.67 -10.78
C PRO A 199 3.33 -7.09 -10.77
N ASN A 200 2.51 -7.45 -9.79
CA ASN A 200 1.94 -8.77 -9.62
C ASN A 200 3.01 -9.87 -9.43
N ILE A 201 3.86 -9.68 -8.43
CA ILE A 201 4.98 -10.59 -8.11
C ILE A 201 4.49 -12.02 -7.80
N PHE A 202 3.26 -12.16 -7.28
CA PHE A 202 2.65 -13.46 -7.00
C PHE A 202 2.71 -14.42 -8.20
N ALA A 203 2.62 -13.91 -9.43
CA ALA A 203 2.72 -14.71 -10.66
C ALA A 203 4.03 -15.51 -10.77
N VAL A 204 5.13 -15.01 -10.20
CA VAL A 204 6.45 -15.68 -10.19
C VAL A 204 6.38 -17.02 -9.45
N ALA A 205 5.50 -17.18 -8.47
CA ALA A 205 5.34 -18.42 -7.71
C ALA A 205 4.62 -19.55 -8.48
N THR A 206 4.10 -19.27 -9.67
CA THR A 206 3.37 -20.27 -10.48
C THR A 206 4.29 -21.29 -11.14
N GLY A 207 5.59 -21.00 -11.26
CA GLY A 207 6.57 -21.84 -11.94
C GLY A 207 6.47 -21.81 -13.46
N ILE A 208 5.72 -20.88 -14.03
CA ILE A 208 5.63 -20.63 -15.47
C ILE A 208 6.74 -19.64 -15.84
N GLU A 209 7.60 -20.00 -16.80
CA GLU A 209 8.81 -19.25 -17.14
C GLU A 209 8.52 -17.82 -17.65
N GLU A 210 7.35 -17.60 -18.23
CA GLU A 210 6.92 -16.32 -18.82
C GLU A 210 6.35 -15.32 -17.77
N HIS A 211 6.12 -15.79 -16.53
CA HIS A 211 5.59 -14.97 -15.43
C HIS A 211 6.72 -14.19 -14.69
#